data_2eba41102219bca40ad0941dc76576c1
#
_entry.id   2eba41102219bca40ad0941dc76576c1
#
_cell.length_a   1.000
_cell.length_b   1.000
_cell.length_c   1.000
_cell.angle_alpha   90.00
_cell.angle_beta   90.00
_cell.angle_gamma   90.00
#
_symmetry.space_group_name_H-M   'P 1'
#
loop_
_entity.id
_entity.type
_entity.pdbx_description
1 polymer ?
#
loop_
_entity_poly.entity_id
_entity_poly.type
_entity_poly.pdbx_seq_one_letter_code
_entity_poly.pdbx_strand_id
1 'polypeptide(L)'
;MTVFKRHGRWVVEIATGDYTATGKPRRTRRVAPSKADAQRLERELLAQRDRGAPVPRADLTVSMMLGMWLDEIKQRDLAPRTIESYSQICRDHLHKHIGRHRLVDLHQSHVNKMVRTLAADGYAPHTQRLVRRTLGVALNYAMKNDLVFRNVVALSNPVPTPRRRELRIKPEQLSDMLQVINESPNKDLVATYIYTGMRRGEAVALKWSDLHLDEQEPWLNCERSYTAVKGGFEIRTTKTKESVRVVSIPSDLRDMLLARKKALINDDGYTEQQLEDMYVFARFDGVLPRPDNITKEIRKLGEQAGIPGMGPHQFRHLFATMLQSEGINTPAISSHLGHSDISTTVNIYTHKTPGGVSQVGHAFQNALEHLST
;
A
#
# COMPACT_ATOMS: atom_id res chain seq x y z
N MET A 1 32.47 -12.89 38.67
CA MET A 1 32.19 -14.13 37.92
C MET A 1 31.00 -13.89 37.05
N THR A 2 31.19 -14.06 35.78
CA THR A 2 30.13 -13.79 34.79
C THR A 2 29.35 -15.07 34.40
N VAL A 3 29.89 -16.26 34.63
CA VAL A 3 29.21 -17.55 34.41
C VAL A 3 29.11 -18.31 35.74
N PHE A 4 27.87 -18.67 36.14
CA PHE A 4 27.60 -19.39 37.38
C PHE A 4 26.35 -20.31 37.23
N LYS A 5 26.20 -21.26 38.18
CA LYS A 5 25.06 -22.16 38.21
C LYS A 5 24.00 -21.63 39.20
N ARG A 6 22.75 -21.49 38.74
CA ARG A 6 21.63 -21.05 39.59
C ARG A 6 20.37 -21.94 39.31
N HIS A 7 19.79 -22.48 40.33
CA HIS A 7 18.64 -23.40 40.21
C HIS A 7 18.85 -24.51 39.17
N GLY A 8 20.04 -25.12 39.16
CA GLY A 8 20.38 -26.21 38.23
C GLY A 8 20.76 -25.79 36.81
N ARG A 9 20.61 -24.52 36.46
CA ARG A 9 20.88 -23.97 35.09
C ARG A 9 22.14 -23.10 35.10
N TRP A 10 22.88 -23.11 33.98
CA TRP A 10 23.99 -22.22 33.77
C TRP A 10 23.52 -20.81 33.40
N VAL A 11 24.05 -19.80 34.05
CA VAL A 11 23.69 -18.39 33.86
C VAL A 11 24.92 -17.58 33.55
N VAL A 12 24.83 -16.75 32.51
CA VAL A 12 25.79 -15.71 32.17
C VAL A 12 25.24 -14.38 32.64
N GLU A 13 26.01 -13.61 33.42
CA GLU A 13 25.64 -12.26 33.87
C GLU A 13 26.71 -11.27 33.41
N ILE A 14 26.31 -10.27 32.61
CA ILE A 14 27.18 -9.24 32.05
C ILE A 14 26.59 -7.87 32.28
N ALA A 15 27.46 -6.86 32.55
CA ALA A 15 27.06 -5.45 32.56
C ALA A 15 26.68 -5.01 31.13
N THR A 16 25.55 -4.30 30.98
CA THR A 16 25.03 -3.86 29.67
C THR A 16 25.75 -2.64 29.11
N GLY A 17 26.57 -1.98 29.89
CA GLY A 17 27.12 -0.66 29.56
C GLY A 17 26.26 0.51 30.04
N ASP A 18 24.99 0.27 30.35
CA ASP A 18 24.09 1.26 30.91
C ASP A 18 24.17 1.33 32.43
N TYR A 19 23.72 2.48 32.99
CA TYR A 19 23.61 2.70 34.41
C TYR A 19 22.13 2.92 34.83
N THR A 20 21.82 2.51 36.06
CA THR A 20 20.51 2.83 36.67
C THR A 20 20.47 4.31 37.05
N ALA A 21 19.27 4.84 37.34
CA ALA A 21 19.11 6.22 37.86
C ALA A 21 19.96 6.47 39.16
N THR A 22 20.33 5.42 39.86
CA THR A 22 21.15 5.47 41.07
C THR A 22 22.68 5.24 40.79
N GLY A 23 23.12 5.30 39.51
CA GLY A 23 24.51 5.16 39.11
C GLY A 23 25.07 3.74 39.16
N LYS A 24 24.26 2.71 39.43
CA LYS A 24 24.74 1.30 39.41
C LYS A 24 24.73 0.75 37.99
N PRO A 25 25.73 -0.03 37.55
CA PRO A 25 25.74 -0.63 36.23
C PRO A 25 24.56 -1.60 36.09
N ARG A 26 23.83 -1.47 35.03
CA ARG A 26 22.76 -2.44 34.66
C ARG A 26 23.41 -3.74 34.19
N ARG A 27 22.84 -4.87 34.62
CA ARG A 27 23.32 -6.20 34.25
C ARG A 27 22.22 -6.99 33.54
N THR A 28 22.61 -7.76 32.52
CA THR A 28 21.72 -8.71 31.85
C THR A 28 22.12 -10.13 32.23
N ARG A 29 21.13 -11.03 32.30
CA ARG A 29 21.32 -12.47 32.60
C ARG A 29 20.82 -13.30 31.46
N ARG A 30 21.59 -14.31 31.06
CA ARG A 30 21.24 -15.30 30.06
C ARG A 30 21.38 -16.69 30.64
N VAL A 31 20.47 -17.58 30.28
CA VAL A 31 20.53 -18.99 30.65
C VAL A 31 21.10 -19.78 29.48
N ALA A 32 22.01 -20.69 29.74
CA ALA A 32 22.57 -21.61 28.76
C ALA A 32 22.33 -23.07 29.21
N PRO A 33 22.18 -24.00 28.26
CA PRO A 33 21.91 -25.41 28.58
C PRO A 33 23.13 -26.13 29.20
N SER A 34 24.36 -25.71 28.85
CA SER A 34 25.59 -26.29 29.36
C SER A 34 26.58 -25.21 29.78
N LYS A 35 27.64 -25.62 30.53
CA LYS A 35 28.73 -24.74 30.90
C LYS A 35 29.49 -24.23 29.67
N ALA A 36 29.72 -25.10 28.69
CA ALA A 36 30.40 -24.73 27.45
C ALA A 36 29.61 -23.70 26.65
N ASP A 37 28.30 -23.85 26.56
CA ASP A 37 27.40 -22.87 25.90
C ASP A 37 27.39 -21.54 26.65
N ALA A 38 27.39 -21.58 27.99
CA ALA A 38 27.48 -20.37 28.80
C ALA A 38 28.79 -19.61 28.55
N GLN A 39 29.90 -20.29 28.48
CA GLN A 39 31.22 -19.68 28.19
C GLN A 39 31.31 -19.16 26.75
N ARG A 40 30.69 -19.83 25.78
CA ARG A 40 30.59 -19.33 24.41
C ARG A 40 29.77 -18.06 24.35
N LEU A 41 28.57 -18.08 24.97
CA LEU A 41 27.68 -16.93 25.05
C LEU A 41 28.34 -15.74 25.78
N GLU A 42 29.10 -15.99 26.84
CA GLU A 42 29.88 -14.95 27.56
C GLU A 42 30.87 -14.29 26.62
N ARG A 43 31.68 -15.07 25.89
CA ARG A 43 32.64 -14.54 24.92
C ARG A 43 31.99 -13.73 23.83
N GLU A 44 30.86 -14.19 23.28
CA GLU A 44 30.09 -13.47 22.27
C GLU A 44 29.58 -12.13 22.80
N LEU A 45 29.01 -12.11 24.01
CA LEU A 45 28.49 -10.90 24.63
C LEU A 45 29.59 -9.90 25.02
N LEU A 46 30.74 -10.40 25.50
CA LEU A 46 31.89 -9.56 25.78
C LEU A 46 32.51 -8.95 24.51
N ALA A 47 32.67 -9.75 23.46
CA ALA A 47 33.17 -9.27 22.18
C ALA A 47 32.21 -8.23 21.54
N GLN A 48 30.92 -8.34 21.77
CA GLN A 48 29.94 -7.35 21.34
C GLN A 48 30.05 -6.05 22.11
N ARG A 49 30.16 -6.14 23.46
CA ARG A 49 30.38 -4.97 24.32
C ARG A 49 31.67 -4.24 23.96
N ASP A 50 32.73 -4.98 23.73
CA ASP A 50 34.05 -4.41 23.43
C ASP A 50 34.13 -3.74 22.06
N ARG A 51 33.17 -4.08 21.15
CA ARG A 51 32.93 -3.35 19.90
C ARG A 51 32.01 -2.13 20.07
N GLY A 52 31.65 -1.75 21.29
CA GLY A 52 30.76 -0.64 21.57
C GLY A 52 29.27 -0.92 21.31
N ALA A 53 28.92 -2.18 21.02
CA ALA A 53 27.50 -2.55 20.82
C ALA A 53 26.85 -2.78 22.20
N PRO A 54 25.74 -2.08 22.52
CA PRO A 54 25.03 -2.24 23.78
C PRO A 54 24.45 -3.66 23.89
N VAL A 55 24.58 -4.25 25.09
CA VAL A 55 24.02 -5.58 25.36
C VAL A 55 22.49 -5.48 25.49
N PRO A 56 21.70 -6.18 24.66
CA PRO A 56 20.25 -6.06 24.69
C PRO A 56 19.63 -6.41 26.03
N ARG A 57 18.62 -5.65 26.46
CA ARG A 57 17.91 -5.81 27.73
C ARG A 57 17.20 -7.15 27.80
N ALA A 58 17.46 -7.91 28.86
CA ALA A 58 16.89 -9.26 29.06
C ALA A 58 15.38 -9.25 29.43
N ASP A 59 14.90 -8.14 29.98
CA ASP A 59 13.52 -7.96 30.47
C ASP A 59 12.56 -7.45 29.39
N LEU A 60 13.07 -6.97 28.25
CA LEU A 60 12.26 -6.42 27.17
C LEU A 60 11.51 -7.53 26.43
N THR A 61 10.18 -7.45 26.41
CA THR A 61 9.35 -8.34 25.61
C THR A 61 9.11 -7.81 24.21
N VAL A 62 8.66 -8.68 23.30
CA VAL A 62 8.26 -8.25 21.95
C VAL A 62 7.11 -7.24 22.02
N SER A 63 6.12 -7.43 22.91
CA SER A 63 5.03 -6.46 23.11
C SER A 63 5.53 -5.08 23.52
N MET A 64 6.50 -5.01 24.43
CA MET A 64 7.07 -3.72 24.85
C MET A 64 7.81 -3.03 23.70
N MET A 65 8.59 -3.78 22.93
CA MET A 65 9.30 -3.28 21.74
C MET A 65 8.31 -2.76 20.68
N LEU A 66 7.22 -3.50 20.41
CA LEU A 66 6.18 -3.06 19.48
C LEU A 66 5.51 -1.76 19.94
N GLY A 67 5.28 -1.59 21.24
CA GLY A 67 4.77 -0.35 21.81
C GLY A 67 5.71 0.82 21.53
N MET A 68 7.01 0.68 21.88
CA MET A 68 8.04 1.70 21.62
C MET A 68 8.11 2.08 20.13
N TRP A 69 8.07 1.08 19.24
CA TRP A 69 8.07 1.30 17.80
C TRP A 69 6.82 2.05 17.33
N LEU A 70 5.61 1.67 17.80
CA LEU A 70 4.36 2.34 17.45
C LEU A 70 4.34 3.79 17.92
N ASP A 71 4.90 4.09 19.09
CA ASP A 71 4.97 5.46 19.60
C ASP A 71 5.94 6.32 18.78
N GLU A 72 7.06 5.75 18.32
CA GLU A 72 7.98 6.46 17.44
C GLU A 72 7.35 6.74 16.06
N ILE A 73 6.70 5.76 15.45
CA ILE A 73 6.11 5.98 14.10
C ILE A 73 4.95 6.97 14.11
N LYS A 74 4.25 7.16 15.23
CA LYS A 74 3.23 8.22 15.40
C LYS A 74 3.83 9.63 15.34
N GLN A 75 5.10 9.79 15.69
CA GLN A 75 5.82 11.06 15.62
C GLN A 75 6.42 11.34 14.25
N ARG A 76 6.45 10.32 13.36
CA ARG A 76 6.92 10.47 11.98
C ARG A 76 5.79 10.94 11.08
N ASP A 77 6.12 11.67 10.03
CA ASP A 77 5.15 12.08 8.98
C ASP A 77 4.76 10.89 8.08
N LEU A 78 4.09 9.90 8.69
CA LEU A 78 3.52 8.76 7.98
C LEU A 78 2.02 8.99 7.75
N ALA A 79 1.51 8.43 6.64
CA ALA A 79 0.08 8.46 6.40
C ALA A 79 -0.69 7.82 7.57
N PRO A 80 -1.72 8.47 8.13
CA PRO A 80 -2.52 7.94 9.24
C PRO A 80 -3.01 6.51 9.01
N ARG A 81 -3.39 6.18 7.78
CA ARG A 81 -3.78 4.83 7.38
C ARG A 81 -2.66 3.80 7.57
N THR A 82 -1.41 4.19 7.38
CA THR A 82 -0.25 3.30 7.59
C THR A 82 -0.07 3.02 9.07
N ILE A 83 -0.15 4.06 9.92
CA ILE A 83 -0.05 3.93 11.38
C ILE A 83 -1.18 3.06 11.91
N GLU A 84 -2.42 3.28 11.46
CA GLU A 84 -3.58 2.48 11.84
C GLU A 84 -3.40 1.01 11.45
N SER A 85 -2.95 0.74 10.21
CA SER A 85 -2.68 -0.62 9.73
C SER A 85 -1.64 -1.34 10.58
N TYR A 86 -0.53 -0.68 10.91
CA TYR A 86 0.49 -1.24 11.80
C TYR A 86 -0.05 -1.49 13.21
N SER A 87 -0.80 -0.53 13.77
CA SER A 87 -1.41 -0.66 15.09
C SER A 87 -2.40 -1.82 15.15
N GLN A 88 -3.22 -1.98 14.12
CA GLN A 88 -4.16 -3.10 14.00
C GLN A 88 -3.44 -4.45 13.94
N ILE A 89 -2.40 -4.57 13.08
CA ILE A 89 -1.62 -5.81 12.95
C ILE A 89 -0.92 -6.16 14.27
N CYS A 90 -0.37 -5.18 14.96
CA CYS A 90 0.24 -5.41 16.27
C CYS A 90 -0.79 -5.94 17.26
N ARG A 91 -1.95 -5.28 17.38
CA ARG A 91 -3.01 -5.63 18.32
C ARG A 91 -3.62 -7.00 18.02
N ASP A 92 -3.99 -7.23 16.75
CA ASP A 92 -4.81 -8.39 16.39
C ASP A 92 -3.98 -9.65 16.17
N HIS A 93 -2.67 -9.53 15.88
CA HIS A 93 -1.81 -10.66 15.55
C HIS A 93 -0.51 -10.71 16.37
N LEU A 94 0.36 -9.69 16.32
CA LEU A 94 1.71 -9.80 16.89
C LEU A 94 1.71 -9.96 18.39
N HIS A 95 0.90 -9.17 19.12
CA HIS A 95 0.78 -9.29 20.57
C HIS A 95 0.26 -10.67 21.00
N LYS A 96 -0.71 -11.21 20.26
CA LYS A 96 -1.31 -12.53 20.52
C LYS A 96 -0.30 -13.67 20.39
N HIS A 97 0.42 -13.72 19.29
CA HIS A 97 1.20 -14.91 18.90
C HIS A 97 2.62 -14.89 19.47
N ILE A 98 3.25 -13.71 19.58
CA ILE A 98 4.67 -13.59 19.96
C ILE A 98 4.94 -12.55 21.02
N GLY A 99 3.96 -11.76 21.41
CA GLY A 99 4.15 -10.59 22.30
C GLY A 99 4.79 -10.92 23.65
N ARG A 100 4.50 -12.11 24.20
CA ARG A 100 5.03 -12.57 25.50
C ARG A 100 6.47 -13.05 25.48
N HIS A 101 7.03 -13.29 24.29
CA HIS A 101 8.43 -13.71 24.19
C HIS A 101 9.36 -12.56 24.61
N ARG A 102 10.42 -12.86 25.32
CA ARG A 102 11.48 -11.89 25.52
C ARG A 102 12.14 -11.60 24.17
N LEU A 103 12.37 -10.34 23.89
CA LEU A 103 12.87 -9.89 22.60
C LEU A 103 14.19 -10.56 22.22
N VAL A 104 15.05 -10.74 23.21
CA VAL A 104 16.36 -11.36 23.05
C VAL A 104 16.32 -12.88 22.75
N ASP A 105 15.24 -13.56 23.13
CA ASP A 105 15.01 -14.98 22.90
C ASP A 105 14.15 -15.24 21.65
N LEU A 106 13.81 -14.18 20.92
CA LEU A 106 13.02 -14.33 19.70
C LEU A 106 13.88 -14.96 18.59
N HIS A 107 13.42 -16.13 18.09
CA HIS A 107 14.05 -16.88 17.03
C HIS A 107 13.19 -17.01 15.79
N GLN A 108 13.82 -17.33 14.65
CA GLN A 108 13.09 -17.59 13.38
C GLN A 108 12.01 -18.68 13.52
N SER A 109 12.20 -19.66 14.42
CA SER A 109 11.23 -20.72 14.69
C SER A 109 9.92 -20.19 15.26
N HIS A 110 9.97 -19.13 16.10
CA HIS A 110 8.78 -18.47 16.64
C HIS A 110 8.02 -17.74 15.53
N VAL A 111 8.74 -17.08 14.60
CA VAL A 111 8.13 -16.42 13.42
C VAL A 111 7.47 -17.47 12.52
N ASN A 112 8.16 -18.58 12.24
CA ASN A 112 7.62 -19.66 11.43
C ASN A 112 6.40 -20.31 12.09
N LYS A 113 6.41 -20.49 13.41
CA LYS A 113 5.24 -20.99 14.17
C LYS A 113 4.07 -20.03 14.08
N MET A 114 4.29 -18.73 14.28
CA MET A 114 3.28 -17.68 14.13
C MET A 114 2.60 -17.74 12.76
N VAL A 115 3.41 -17.80 11.68
CA VAL A 115 2.88 -17.87 10.31
C VAL A 115 2.04 -19.12 10.09
N ARG A 116 2.50 -20.29 10.59
CA ARG A 116 1.72 -21.54 10.50
C ARG A 116 0.41 -21.47 11.29
N THR A 117 0.42 -20.86 12.47
CA THR A 117 -0.81 -20.67 13.26
C THR A 117 -1.79 -19.77 12.53
N LEU A 118 -1.33 -18.65 11.94
CA LEU A 118 -2.19 -17.79 11.11
C LEU A 118 -2.79 -18.55 9.92
N ALA A 119 -2.03 -19.46 9.30
CA ALA A 119 -2.55 -20.29 8.20
C ALA A 119 -3.61 -21.27 8.70
N ALA A 120 -3.38 -21.92 9.85
CA ALA A 120 -4.33 -22.84 10.49
C ALA A 120 -5.62 -22.14 10.93
N ASP A 121 -5.52 -20.88 11.38
CA ASP A 121 -6.66 -20.03 11.73
C ASP A 121 -7.43 -19.49 10.50
N GLY A 122 -7.05 -19.91 9.27
CA GLY A 122 -7.74 -19.55 8.02
C GLY A 122 -7.35 -18.19 7.43
N TYR A 123 -6.33 -17.51 7.94
CA TYR A 123 -5.90 -16.23 7.36
C TYR A 123 -5.27 -16.43 5.98
N ALA A 124 -5.71 -15.60 5.02
CA ALA A 124 -5.19 -15.62 3.65
C ALA A 124 -3.66 -15.37 3.61
N PRO A 125 -2.94 -15.94 2.63
CA PRO A 125 -1.49 -15.76 2.49
C PRO A 125 -1.05 -14.29 2.44
N HIS A 126 -1.90 -13.39 1.90
CA HIS A 126 -1.64 -11.95 1.93
C HIS A 126 -1.55 -11.40 3.36
N THR A 127 -2.50 -11.76 4.23
CA THR A 127 -2.51 -11.34 5.63
C THR A 127 -1.29 -11.89 6.38
N GLN A 128 -0.95 -13.17 6.16
CA GLN A 128 0.24 -13.78 6.75
C GLN A 128 1.53 -13.02 6.37
N ARG A 129 1.68 -12.66 5.08
CA ARG A 129 2.81 -11.84 4.60
C ARG A 129 2.84 -10.46 5.25
N LEU A 130 1.68 -9.83 5.37
CA LEU A 130 1.56 -8.50 5.97
C LEU A 130 1.98 -8.51 7.44
N VAL A 131 1.50 -9.47 8.23
CA VAL A 131 1.89 -9.66 9.64
C VAL A 131 3.40 -9.92 9.76
N ARG A 132 3.94 -10.85 8.95
CA ARG A 132 5.37 -11.13 8.92
C ARG A 132 6.21 -9.90 8.55
N ARG A 133 5.80 -9.15 7.52
CA ARG A 133 6.47 -7.91 7.08
C ARG A 133 6.45 -6.84 8.16
N THR A 134 5.32 -6.64 8.82
CA THR A 134 5.19 -5.66 9.91
C THR A 134 6.13 -5.98 11.07
N LEU A 135 6.23 -7.26 11.47
CA LEU A 135 7.23 -7.68 12.45
C LEU A 135 8.66 -7.38 11.98
N GLY A 136 8.95 -7.61 10.69
CA GLY A 136 10.27 -7.30 10.10
C GLY A 136 10.62 -5.81 10.18
N VAL A 137 9.65 -4.93 9.91
CA VAL A 137 9.83 -3.46 10.05
C VAL A 137 10.07 -3.07 11.51
N ALA A 138 9.30 -3.63 12.44
CA ALA A 138 9.47 -3.39 13.87
C ALA A 138 10.82 -3.92 14.40
N LEU A 139 11.29 -5.06 13.92
CA LEU A 139 12.62 -5.57 14.30
C LEU A 139 13.78 -4.76 13.67
N ASN A 140 13.58 -4.17 12.50
CA ASN A 140 14.56 -3.21 11.96
C ASN A 140 14.68 -1.95 12.83
N TYR A 141 13.55 -1.47 13.36
CA TYR A 141 13.58 -0.42 14.38
C TYR A 141 14.34 -0.89 15.62
N ALA A 142 14.06 -2.09 16.12
CA ALA A 142 14.76 -2.66 17.26
C ALA A 142 16.28 -2.79 17.04
N MET A 143 16.72 -3.14 15.82
CA MET A 143 18.14 -3.15 15.44
C MET A 143 18.75 -1.76 15.45
N LYS A 144 18.08 -0.76 14.89
CA LYS A 144 18.55 0.64 14.85
C LYS A 144 18.70 1.26 16.24
N ASN A 145 17.93 0.76 17.20
CA ASN A 145 17.96 1.21 18.59
C ASN A 145 18.71 0.22 19.51
N ASP A 146 19.54 -0.65 18.94
CA ASP A 146 20.40 -1.60 19.66
C ASP A 146 19.66 -2.54 20.64
N LEU A 147 18.36 -2.74 20.42
CA LEU A 147 17.53 -3.64 21.23
C LEU A 147 17.73 -5.10 20.84
N VAL A 148 18.14 -5.38 19.60
CA VAL A 148 18.50 -6.70 19.07
C VAL A 148 19.61 -6.58 18.04
N PHE A 149 20.40 -7.65 17.88
CA PHE A 149 21.52 -7.69 16.93
C PHE A 149 21.12 -8.06 15.49
N ARG A 150 20.00 -8.76 15.33
CA ARG A 150 19.57 -9.27 14.02
C ARG A 150 18.06 -9.29 13.91
N ASN A 151 17.60 -9.15 12.69
CA ASN A 151 16.20 -9.32 12.34
C ASN A 151 15.93 -10.81 12.01
N VAL A 152 15.32 -11.52 12.94
CA VAL A 152 15.02 -12.96 12.78
C VAL A 152 13.96 -13.23 11.70
N VAL A 153 13.21 -12.22 11.29
CA VAL A 153 12.25 -12.34 10.17
C VAL A 153 12.96 -12.58 8.85
N ALA A 154 14.14 -11.95 8.65
CA ALA A 154 14.93 -12.17 7.44
C ALA A 154 15.40 -13.64 7.30
N LEU A 155 15.59 -14.33 8.43
CA LEU A 155 16.01 -15.74 8.49
C LEU A 155 14.84 -16.72 8.50
N SER A 156 13.59 -16.24 8.62
CA SER A 156 12.39 -17.08 8.67
C SER A 156 11.91 -17.44 7.26
N ASN A 157 11.16 -18.54 7.16
CA ASN A 157 10.62 -19.01 5.89
C ASN A 157 9.71 -17.95 5.26
N PRO A 158 9.84 -17.69 3.95
CA PRO A 158 8.93 -16.80 3.26
C PRO A 158 7.52 -17.42 3.18
N VAL A 159 6.51 -16.58 3.27
CA VAL A 159 5.13 -17.02 2.99
C VAL A 159 4.94 -17.09 1.47
N PRO A 160 4.54 -18.23 0.91
CA PRO A 160 4.33 -18.36 -0.52
C PRO A 160 3.40 -17.28 -1.07
N THR A 161 3.78 -16.72 -2.22
CA THR A 161 2.92 -15.79 -2.95
C THR A 161 2.15 -16.63 -3.98
N PRO A 162 0.83 -16.80 -3.82
CA PRO A 162 0.06 -17.46 -4.87
C PRO A 162 0.24 -16.64 -6.15
N ARG A 163 0.44 -17.34 -7.28
CA ARG A 163 0.42 -16.67 -8.59
C ARG A 163 -0.92 -15.98 -8.71
N ARG A 164 -0.90 -14.66 -8.81
CA ARG A 164 -2.11 -13.89 -9.07
C ARG A 164 -2.62 -14.34 -10.43
N ARG A 165 -3.85 -14.86 -10.50
CA ARG A 165 -4.52 -14.98 -11.80
C ARG A 165 -4.68 -13.54 -12.31
N GLU A 166 -3.96 -13.22 -13.38
CA GLU A 166 -4.21 -11.98 -14.10
C GLU A 166 -5.65 -12.03 -14.58
N LEU A 167 -6.40 -11.03 -14.22
CA LEU A 167 -7.75 -10.85 -14.78
C LEU A 167 -7.52 -10.39 -16.23
N ARG A 168 -7.56 -11.34 -17.16
CA ARG A 168 -7.50 -11.04 -18.59
C ARG A 168 -8.92 -10.73 -19.04
N ILE A 169 -9.18 -9.47 -19.31
CA ILE A 169 -10.43 -9.02 -19.89
C ILE A 169 -10.32 -9.28 -21.39
N LYS A 170 -11.28 -10.01 -21.93
CA LYS A 170 -11.38 -10.22 -23.36
C LYS A 170 -12.02 -9.00 -24.04
N PRO A 171 -11.76 -8.75 -25.33
CA PRO A 171 -12.37 -7.65 -26.09
C PRO A 171 -13.90 -7.60 -25.94
N GLU A 172 -14.56 -8.72 -26.11
CA GLU A 172 -16.02 -8.83 -26.05
C GLU A 172 -16.54 -8.43 -24.65
N GLN A 173 -15.86 -8.86 -23.60
CA GLN A 173 -16.20 -8.52 -22.23
C GLN A 173 -16.04 -7.01 -21.93
N LEU A 174 -15.11 -6.32 -22.61
CA LEU A 174 -14.98 -4.87 -22.46
C LEU A 174 -16.15 -4.14 -23.10
N SER A 175 -16.59 -4.58 -24.28
CA SER A 175 -17.80 -4.05 -24.95
C SER A 175 -19.04 -4.22 -24.06
N ASP A 176 -19.25 -5.44 -23.53
CA ASP A 176 -20.34 -5.72 -22.59
C ASP A 176 -20.26 -4.84 -21.34
N MET A 177 -19.04 -4.63 -20.82
CA MET A 177 -18.79 -3.77 -19.66
C MET A 177 -19.15 -2.31 -19.94
N LEU A 178 -18.80 -1.77 -21.11
CA LEU A 178 -19.16 -0.40 -21.50
C LEU A 178 -20.66 -0.22 -21.65
N GLN A 179 -21.39 -1.22 -22.17
CA GLN A 179 -22.85 -1.21 -22.23
C GLN A 179 -23.47 -1.16 -20.82
N VAL A 180 -23.05 -2.06 -19.93
CA VAL A 180 -23.56 -2.11 -18.55
C VAL A 180 -23.25 -0.84 -17.77
N ILE A 181 -22.11 -0.19 -18.03
CA ILE A 181 -21.74 1.08 -17.39
C ILE A 181 -22.71 2.20 -17.77
N ASN A 182 -23.20 2.25 -19.00
CA ASN A 182 -24.12 3.29 -19.45
C ASN A 182 -25.44 3.30 -18.65
N GLU A 183 -25.82 2.19 -18.04
CA GLU A 183 -26.99 2.08 -17.16
C GLU A 183 -26.69 2.49 -15.70
N SER A 184 -25.43 2.72 -15.35
CA SER A 184 -25.02 3.09 -13.99
C SER A 184 -25.29 4.57 -13.69
N PRO A 185 -25.79 4.91 -12.49
CA PRO A 185 -25.90 6.30 -12.05
C PRO A 185 -24.55 7.02 -11.93
N ASN A 186 -23.45 6.29 -11.83
CA ASN A 186 -22.08 6.82 -11.77
C ASN A 186 -21.31 6.55 -13.08
N LYS A 187 -22.00 6.42 -14.21
CA LYS A 187 -21.38 6.07 -15.51
C LYS A 187 -20.18 6.94 -15.86
N ASP A 188 -20.29 8.27 -15.71
CA ASP A 188 -19.23 9.21 -16.07
C ASP A 188 -17.97 9.00 -15.20
N LEU A 189 -18.16 8.74 -13.90
CA LEU A 189 -17.04 8.43 -13.00
C LEU A 189 -16.40 7.08 -13.35
N VAL A 190 -17.19 6.06 -13.62
CA VAL A 190 -16.68 4.72 -13.99
C VAL A 190 -15.98 4.78 -15.34
N ALA A 191 -16.53 5.50 -16.32
CA ALA A 191 -15.88 5.77 -17.60
C ALA A 191 -14.54 6.47 -17.40
N THR A 192 -14.45 7.47 -16.52
CA THR A 192 -13.19 8.15 -16.21
C THR A 192 -12.12 7.16 -15.73
N TYR A 193 -12.45 6.15 -14.93
CA TYR A 193 -11.45 5.12 -14.55
C TYR A 193 -10.96 4.31 -15.73
N ILE A 194 -11.84 3.98 -16.68
CA ILE A 194 -11.50 3.16 -17.84
C ILE A 194 -10.62 3.96 -18.79
N TYR A 195 -11.05 5.15 -19.16
CA TYR A 195 -10.42 5.98 -20.18
C TYR A 195 -9.11 6.66 -19.72
N THR A 196 -8.86 6.76 -18.41
CA THR A 196 -7.67 7.46 -17.88
C THR A 196 -6.75 6.58 -17.05
N GLY A 197 -7.21 5.43 -16.59
CA GLY A 197 -6.48 4.59 -15.65
C GLY A 197 -6.17 5.27 -14.31
N MET A 198 -6.86 6.35 -13.93
CA MET A 198 -6.65 7.07 -12.67
C MET A 198 -6.90 6.18 -11.46
N ARG A 199 -6.26 6.51 -10.33
CA ARG A 199 -6.59 5.85 -9.05
C ARG A 199 -7.98 6.26 -8.60
N ARG A 200 -8.67 5.35 -7.89
CA ARG A 200 -10.04 5.55 -7.41
C ARG A 200 -10.27 6.91 -6.72
N GLY A 201 -9.38 7.27 -5.79
CA GLY A 201 -9.51 8.53 -5.06
C GLY A 201 -9.13 9.77 -5.86
N GLU A 202 -8.31 9.63 -6.89
CA GLU A 202 -7.91 10.72 -7.77
C GLU A 202 -9.10 11.18 -8.64
N ALA A 203 -9.77 10.27 -9.33
CA ALA A 203 -10.93 10.62 -10.16
C ALA A 203 -12.08 11.21 -9.34
N VAL A 204 -12.39 10.66 -8.16
CA VAL A 204 -13.44 11.24 -7.28
C VAL A 204 -13.12 12.68 -6.85
N ALA A 205 -11.83 13.03 -6.74
CA ALA A 205 -11.39 14.35 -6.28
C ALA A 205 -11.16 15.36 -7.41
N LEU A 206 -11.56 15.04 -8.65
CA LEU A 206 -11.45 15.97 -9.79
C LEU A 206 -12.42 17.13 -9.60
N LYS A 207 -11.94 18.36 -9.83
CA LYS A 207 -12.74 19.57 -9.98
C LYS A 207 -12.93 19.90 -11.45
N TRP A 208 -13.94 20.69 -11.77
CA TRP A 208 -14.12 21.19 -13.15
C TRP A 208 -12.96 22.07 -13.60
N SER A 209 -12.35 22.84 -12.70
CA SER A 209 -11.13 23.64 -12.96
C SER A 209 -9.89 22.80 -13.30
N ASP A 210 -9.89 21.50 -13.02
CA ASP A 210 -8.80 20.61 -13.42
C ASP A 210 -8.89 20.17 -14.89
N LEU A 211 -10.06 20.34 -15.54
CA LEU A 211 -10.36 19.80 -16.85
C LEU A 211 -10.18 20.86 -17.94
N HIS A 212 -9.37 20.55 -18.92
CA HIS A 212 -9.11 21.38 -20.11
C HIS A 212 -9.72 20.69 -21.33
N LEU A 213 -11.08 20.78 -21.44
CA LEU A 213 -11.87 20.05 -22.43
C LEU A 213 -11.93 20.75 -23.80
N ASP A 214 -11.71 22.06 -23.85
CA ASP A 214 -11.82 22.88 -25.05
C ASP A 214 -10.50 22.95 -25.85
N GLU A 215 -9.43 22.36 -25.33
CA GLU A 215 -8.16 22.28 -26.00
C GLU A 215 -8.21 21.30 -27.20
N GLN A 216 -7.33 21.51 -28.18
CA GLN A 216 -7.21 20.62 -29.34
C GLN A 216 -6.89 19.18 -28.92
N GLU A 217 -6.05 19.02 -27.90
CA GLU A 217 -5.76 17.77 -27.21
C GLU A 217 -6.23 17.87 -25.76
N PRO A 218 -7.44 17.39 -25.42
CA PRO A 218 -8.00 17.55 -24.09
C PRO A 218 -7.17 16.83 -23.02
N TRP A 219 -7.05 17.47 -21.85
CA TRP A 219 -6.28 16.92 -20.73
C TRP A 219 -6.85 17.35 -19.38
N LEU A 220 -6.38 16.71 -18.32
CA LEU A 220 -6.73 17.09 -16.95
C LEU A 220 -5.49 17.10 -16.03
N ASN A 221 -5.56 17.93 -14.99
CA ASN A 221 -4.63 17.94 -13.87
C ASN A 221 -5.05 16.95 -12.79
N CYS A 222 -4.16 16.02 -12.44
CA CYS A 222 -4.35 15.12 -11.31
C CYS A 222 -3.53 15.62 -10.12
N GLU A 223 -4.15 16.34 -9.18
CA GLU A 223 -3.46 16.99 -8.05
C GLU A 223 -3.94 16.54 -6.69
N ARG A 224 -5.12 15.92 -6.62
CA ARG A 224 -5.82 15.60 -5.38
C ARG A 224 -6.26 14.14 -5.35
N SER A 225 -6.51 13.64 -4.14
CA SER A 225 -7.07 12.31 -3.95
C SER A 225 -8.02 12.28 -2.74
N TYR A 226 -9.20 11.71 -2.92
CA TYR A 226 -10.17 11.46 -1.87
C TYR A 226 -9.83 10.16 -1.15
N THR A 227 -9.35 10.28 0.08
CA THR A 227 -8.69 9.19 0.81
C THR A 227 -9.41 8.87 2.11
N ALA A 228 -9.54 7.58 2.42
CA ALA A 228 -10.11 7.13 3.70
C ALA A 228 -9.18 7.52 4.87
N VAL A 229 -9.77 8.12 5.90
CA VAL A 229 -9.13 8.47 7.17
C VAL A 229 -9.95 7.91 8.34
N LYS A 230 -9.41 7.99 9.56
CA LYS A 230 -10.17 7.59 10.75
C LYS A 230 -11.43 8.46 10.89
N GLY A 231 -12.58 7.83 10.83
CA GLY A 231 -13.87 8.51 10.94
C GLY A 231 -14.51 8.97 9.64
N GLY A 232 -13.85 8.76 8.46
CA GLY A 232 -14.46 9.15 7.18
C GLY A 232 -13.50 9.18 6.01
N PHE A 233 -13.63 10.20 5.20
CA PHE A 233 -12.79 10.46 4.03
C PHE A 233 -12.39 11.93 4.02
N GLU A 234 -11.22 12.23 3.51
CA GLU A 234 -10.76 13.60 3.28
C GLU A 234 -10.08 13.73 1.92
N ILE A 235 -10.08 14.95 1.39
CA ILE A 235 -9.33 15.29 0.19
C ILE A 235 -7.94 15.73 0.61
N ARG A 236 -6.94 15.12 -0.02
CA ARG A 236 -5.52 15.45 0.17
C ARG A 236 -4.90 15.81 -1.16
N THR A 237 -4.04 16.79 -1.16
CA THR A 237 -3.09 16.97 -2.27
C THR A 237 -2.19 15.74 -2.33
N THR A 238 -1.80 15.36 -3.52
CA THR A 238 -0.92 14.21 -3.73
C THR A 238 0.45 14.47 -3.10
N LYS A 239 0.95 13.52 -2.29
CA LYS A 239 2.11 13.70 -1.40
C LYS A 239 3.46 13.85 -2.10
N THR A 240 3.58 13.48 -3.35
CA THR A 240 4.84 13.52 -4.10
C THR A 240 4.68 14.32 -5.37
N LYS A 241 5.76 14.98 -5.81
CA LYS A 241 5.78 15.74 -7.08
C LYS A 241 5.43 14.85 -8.29
N GLU A 242 5.77 13.56 -8.24
CA GLU A 242 5.46 12.60 -9.29
C GLU A 242 3.97 12.20 -9.34
N SER A 243 3.22 12.47 -8.28
CA SER A 243 1.77 12.20 -8.24
C SER A 243 0.95 13.34 -8.85
N VAL A 244 1.48 14.57 -8.91
CA VAL A 244 0.91 15.67 -9.68
C VAL A 244 1.31 15.43 -11.13
N ARG A 245 0.31 15.26 -11.98
CA ARG A 245 0.56 14.95 -13.40
C ARG A 245 -0.58 15.37 -14.29
N VAL A 246 -0.26 15.55 -15.56
CA VAL A 246 -1.23 15.73 -16.64
C VAL A 246 -1.67 14.35 -17.14
N VAL A 247 -2.97 14.20 -17.38
CA VAL A 247 -3.59 12.98 -17.90
C VAL A 247 -4.37 13.35 -19.17
N SER A 248 -4.10 12.69 -20.30
CA SER A 248 -4.86 12.88 -21.54
C SER A 248 -6.30 12.42 -21.39
N ILE A 249 -7.22 13.11 -22.03
CA ILE A 249 -8.64 12.80 -22.11
C ILE A 249 -8.96 12.35 -23.54
N PRO A 250 -9.33 11.08 -23.79
CA PRO A 250 -9.83 10.64 -25.08
C PRO A 250 -11.14 11.32 -25.47
N SER A 251 -11.44 11.36 -26.79
CA SER A 251 -12.62 12.05 -27.34
C SER A 251 -13.93 11.62 -26.67
N ASP A 252 -14.15 10.34 -26.50
CA ASP A 252 -15.38 9.82 -25.91
C ASP A 252 -15.60 10.30 -24.48
N LEU A 253 -14.53 10.28 -23.67
CA LEU A 253 -14.59 10.80 -22.30
C LEU A 253 -14.82 12.30 -22.28
N ARG A 254 -14.16 13.04 -23.19
CA ARG A 254 -14.39 14.48 -23.35
C ARG A 254 -15.85 14.80 -23.59
N ASP A 255 -16.46 14.10 -24.56
CA ASP A 255 -17.84 14.35 -24.96
C ASP A 255 -18.83 14.00 -23.83
N MET A 256 -18.58 12.93 -23.07
CA MET A 256 -19.33 12.59 -21.87
C MET A 256 -19.23 13.68 -20.80
N LEU A 257 -18.02 14.20 -20.54
CA LEU A 257 -17.80 15.26 -19.54
C LEU A 257 -18.42 16.59 -19.98
N LEU A 258 -18.34 16.94 -21.26
CA LEU A 258 -19.00 18.11 -21.81
C LEU A 258 -20.53 18.01 -21.71
N ALA A 259 -21.09 16.85 -22.02
CA ALA A 259 -22.54 16.60 -21.86
C ALA A 259 -22.97 16.75 -20.39
N ARG A 260 -22.17 16.22 -19.45
CA ARG A 260 -22.41 16.40 -18.02
C ARG A 260 -22.32 17.87 -17.59
N LYS A 261 -21.29 18.61 -18.04
CA LYS A 261 -21.15 20.06 -17.77
C LYS A 261 -22.35 20.83 -18.25
N LYS A 262 -22.80 20.53 -19.48
CA LYS A 262 -23.96 21.17 -20.11
C LYS A 262 -25.26 20.87 -19.34
N ALA A 263 -25.45 19.65 -18.86
CA ALA A 263 -26.62 19.31 -18.04
C ALA A 263 -26.64 20.11 -16.72
N LEU A 264 -25.50 20.22 -16.02
CA LEU A 264 -25.41 21.02 -14.79
C LEU A 264 -25.75 22.51 -15.03
N ILE A 265 -25.36 23.07 -16.18
CA ILE A 265 -25.67 24.45 -16.53
C ILE A 265 -27.16 24.61 -16.93
N ASN A 266 -27.65 23.76 -17.81
CA ASN A 266 -28.98 23.95 -18.42
C ASN A 266 -30.12 23.43 -17.52
N ASP A 267 -29.94 22.30 -16.86
CA ASP A 267 -31.00 21.61 -16.11
C ASP A 267 -30.95 21.99 -14.62
N ASP A 268 -29.75 22.14 -14.05
CA ASP A 268 -29.55 22.44 -12.64
C ASP A 268 -29.28 23.93 -12.36
N GLY A 269 -29.07 24.75 -13.42
CA GLY A 269 -28.97 26.22 -13.33
C GLY A 269 -27.65 26.74 -12.78
N TYR A 270 -26.56 25.93 -12.78
CA TYR A 270 -25.23 26.39 -12.37
C TYR A 270 -24.61 27.33 -13.43
N THR A 271 -23.89 28.35 -12.98
CA THR A 271 -23.03 29.14 -13.87
C THR A 271 -21.67 28.46 -14.06
N GLU A 272 -20.98 28.77 -15.15
CA GLU A 272 -19.62 28.24 -15.37
C GLU A 272 -18.67 28.56 -14.21
N GLN A 273 -18.75 29.79 -13.69
CA GLN A 273 -17.92 30.23 -12.56
C GLN A 273 -18.20 29.42 -11.28
N GLN A 274 -19.45 29.03 -11.03
CA GLN A 274 -19.78 28.17 -9.90
C GLN A 274 -19.21 26.75 -10.08
N LEU A 275 -19.19 26.25 -11.32
CA LEU A 275 -18.66 24.92 -11.62
C LEU A 275 -17.15 24.84 -11.38
N GLU A 276 -16.37 25.88 -11.61
CA GLU A 276 -14.90 25.83 -11.46
C GLU A 276 -14.47 25.26 -10.12
N ASP A 277 -15.12 25.65 -9.03
CA ASP A 277 -14.80 25.17 -7.68
C ASP A 277 -15.48 23.84 -7.30
N MET A 278 -16.41 23.37 -8.12
CA MET A 278 -17.16 22.13 -7.84
C MET A 278 -16.38 20.89 -8.26
N TYR A 279 -16.60 19.81 -7.52
CA TYR A 279 -16.11 18.50 -7.90
C TYR A 279 -16.97 17.91 -9.03
N VAL A 280 -16.32 17.36 -10.05
CA VAL A 280 -16.97 16.83 -11.26
C VAL A 280 -18.03 15.78 -10.93
N PHE A 281 -17.77 14.93 -9.93
CA PHE A 281 -18.63 13.79 -9.57
C PHE A 281 -19.35 13.98 -8.23
N ALA A 282 -19.41 15.21 -7.71
CA ALA A 282 -20.25 15.49 -6.55
C ALA A 282 -21.74 15.28 -6.90
N ARG A 283 -22.50 14.86 -5.90
CA ARG A 283 -23.96 14.85 -5.96
C ARG A 283 -24.48 16.30 -5.87
N PHE A 284 -25.76 16.48 -6.12
CA PHE A 284 -26.45 17.77 -6.03
C PHE A 284 -26.25 18.47 -4.66
N ASP A 285 -26.15 17.70 -3.57
CA ASP A 285 -25.86 18.17 -2.22
C ASP A 285 -24.37 18.49 -1.96
N GLY A 286 -23.51 18.44 -2.99
CA GLY A 286 -22.06 18.63 -2.89
C GLY A 286 -21.29 17.45 -2.31
N VAL A 287 -21.98 16.38 -1.91
CA VAL A 287 -21.36 15.20 -1.31
C VAL A 287 -20.66 14.34 -2.35
N LEU A 288 -19.40 14.02 -2.11
CA LEU A 288 -18.62 13.13 -2.97
C LEU A 288 -19.05 11.67 -2.81
N PRO A 289 -19.08 10.89 -3.91
CA PRO A 289 -19.36 9.47 -3.84
C PRO A 289 -18.28 8.75 -3.01
N ARG A 290 -18.71 7.96 -2.04
CA ARG A 290 -17.78 7.22 -1.18
C ARG A 290 -17.02 6.18 -2.01
N PRO A 291 -15.68 6.19 -2.00
CA PRO A 291 -14.88 5.28 -2.81
C PRO A 291 -15.21 3.79 -2.60
N ASP A 292 -15.64 3.41 -1.40
CA ASP A 292 -16.02 2.03 -1.11
C ASP A 292 -17.32 1.62 -1.80
N ASN A 293 -18.28 2.56 -1.94
CA ASN A 293 -19.54 2.31 -2.66
C ASN A 293 -19.26 2.15 -4.16
N ILE A 294 -18.43 3.02 -4.73
CA ILE A 294 -17.98 2.90 -6.14
C ILE A 294 -17.29 1.56 -6.38
N THR A 295 -16.46 1.08 -5.44
CA THR A 295 -15.85 -0.24 -5.58
C THR A 295 -16.87 -1.38 -5.61
N LYS A 296 -17.93 -1.29 -4.78
CA LYS A 296 -19.01 -2.29 -4.79
C LYS A 296 -19.80 -2.24 -6.09
N GLU A 297 -20.08 -1.05 -6.58
CA GLU A 297 -20.77 -0.84 -7.85
C GLU A 297 -19.98 -1.41 -9.03
N ILE A 298 -18.69 -1.07 -9.15
CA ILE A 298 -17.81 -1.62 -10.19
C ILE A 298 -17.77 -3.15 -10.14
N ARG A 299 -17.77 -3.75 -8.94
CA ARG A 299 -17.85 -5.23 -8.83
C ARG A 299 -19.14 -5.78 -9.38
N LYS A 300 -20.28 -5.16 -9.05
CA LYS A 300 -21.58 -5.56 -9.56
C LYS A 300 -21.65 -5.43 -11.09
N LEU A 301 -21.18 -4.31 -11.65
CA LEU A 301 -21.09 -4.11 -13.10
C LEU A 301 -20.19 -5.16 -13.76
N GLY A 302 -19.05 -5.50 -13.14
CA GLY A 302 -18.17 -6.56 -13.61
C GLY A 302 -18.81 -7.93 -13.60
N GLU A 303 -19.59 -8.26 -12.58
CA GLU A 303 -20.35 -9.51 -12.52
C GLU A 303 -21.40 -9.57 -13.64
N GLN A 304 -22.10 -8.48 -13.92
CA GLN A 304 -23.08 -8.36 -15.01
C GLN A 304 -22.42 -8.51 -16.39
N ALA A 305 -21.21 -7.99 -16.57
CA ALA A 305 -20.42 -8.12 -17.80
C ALA A 305 -19.62 -9.44 -17.88
N GLY A 306 -19.86 -10.41 -17.00
CA GLY A 306 -19.13 -11.68 -17.00
C GLY A 306 -17.66 -11.59 -16.58
N ILE A 307 -17.28 -10.53 -15.82
CA ILE A 307 -15.91 -10.28 -15.32
C ILE A 307 -15.89 -10.28 -13.77
N PRO A 308 -16.06 -11.42 -13.12
CA PRO A 308 -16.11 -11.48 -11.66
C PRO A 308 -14.78 -11.01 -11.04
N GLY A 309 -14.88 -10.25 -9.96
CA GLY A 309 -13.70 -9.71 -9.25
C GLY A 309 -13.15 -8.41 -9.83
N MET A 310 -13.86 -7.79 -10.76
CA MET A 310 -13.53 -6.46 -11.29
C MET A 310 -13.53 -5.40 -10.18
N GLY A 311 -12.67 -4.40 -10.31
CA GLY A 311 -12.59 -3.26 -9.40
C GLY A 311 -11.77 -2.12 -10.01
N PRO A 312 -11.71 -0.94 -9.38
CA PRO A 312 -11.03 0.23 -9.96
C PRO A 312 -9.57 -0.01 -10.35
N HIS A 313 -8.88 -0.89 -9.63
CA HIS A 313 -7.48 -1.18 -9.92
C HIS A 313 -7.30 -2.04 -11.17
N GLN A 314 -8.28 -2.89 -11.50
CA GLN A 314 -8.29 -3.69 -12.71
C GLN A 314 -8.45 -2.81 -13.96
N PHE A 315 -9.26 -1.75 -13.90
CA PHE A 315 -9.34 -0.77 -15.00
C PHE A 315 -8.00 -0.13 -15.31
N ARG A 316 -7.25 0.25 -14.27
CA ARG A 316 -5.90 0.79 -14.44
C ARG A 316 -4.93 -0.24 -15.05
N HIS A 317 -5.05 -1.52 -14.70
CA HIS A 317 -4.29 -2.59 -15.33
C HIS A 317 -4.70 -2.78 -16.79
N LEU A 318 -6.00 -2.80 -17.08
CA LEU A 318 -6.54 -2.89 -18.43
C LEU A 318 -6.00 -1.75 -19.30
N PHE A 319 -6.14 -0.51 -18.82
CA PHE A 319 -5.63 0.69 -19.51
C PHE A 319 -4.15 0.55 -19.85
N ALA A 320 -3.31 0.17 -18.88
CA ALA A 320 -1.89 -0.04 -19.12
C ALA A 320 -1.61 -1.16 -20.15
N THR A 321 -2.39 -2.25 -20.14
CA THR A 321 -2.23 -3.36 -21.06
C THR A 321 -2.63 -2.97 -22.48
N MET A 322 -3.73 -2.24 -22.63
CA MET A 322 -4.20 -1.75 -23.94
C MET A 322 -3.20 -0.80 -24.58
N LEU A 323 -2.69 0.18 -23.81
CA LEU A 323 -1.65 1.09 -24.32
C LEU A 323 -0.38 0.37 -24.73
N GLN A 324 -0.04 -0.71 -24.05
CA GLN A 324 1.12 -1.51 -24.40
C GLN A 324 0.89 -2.30 -25.69
N SER A 325 -0.32 -2.83 -25.92
CA SER A 325 -0.66 -3.50 -27.19
C SER A 325 -0.61 -2.53 -28.38
N GLU A 326 -0.91 -1.25 -28.16
CA GLU A 326 -0.75 -0.16 -29.15
C GLU A 326 0.70 0.34 -29.29
N GLY A 327 1.66 -0.31 -28.65
CA GLY A 327 3.08 0.02 -28.79
C GLY A 327 3.56 1.22 -27.98
N ILE A 328 2.74 1.75 -27.09
CA ILE A 328 3.14 2.85 -26.21
C ILE A 328 4.21 2.38 -25.21
N ASN A 329 5.28 3.14 -25.09
CA ASN A 329 6.39 2.75 -24.24
C ASN A 329 6.03 2.77 -22.73
N THR A 330 6.64 1.86 -21.97
CA THR A 330 6.43 1.71 -20.53
C THR A 330 6.69 2.98 -19.72
N PRO A 331 7.73 3.82 -20.00
CA PRO A 331 7.91 5.10 -19.32
C PRO A 331 6.74 6.07 -19.51
N ALA A 332 6.18 6.19 -20.72
CA ALA A 332 5.04 7.08 -20.99
C ALA A 332 3.79 6.59 -20.22
N ILE A 333 3.51 5.28 -20.26
CA ILE A 333 2.43 4.66 -19.49
C ILE A 333 2.64 4.92 -17.97
N SER A 334 3.86 4.74 -17.47
CA SER A 334 4.20 4.95 -16.06
C SER A 334 4.01 6.41 -15.63
N SER A 335 4.43 7.36 -16.47
CA SER A 335 4.25 8.80 -16.25
C SER A 335 2.77 9.17 -16.22
N HIS A 336 1.99 8.74 -17.21
CA HIS A 336 0.54 8.99 -17.27
C HIS A 336 -0.19 8.42 -16.04
N LEU A 337 0.18 7.24 -15.63
CA LEU A 337 -0.39 6.59 -14.45
C LEU A 337 0.14 7.16 -13.12
N GLY A 338 1.27 7.85 -13.08
CA GLY A 338 1.90 8.37 -11.85
C GLY A 338 2.42 7.24 -10.96
N HIS A 339 3.21 6.32 -11.52
CA HIS A 339 3.94 5.32 -10.74
C HIS A 339 5.26 5.93 -10.27
N SER A 340 5.45 6.05 -8.96
CA SER A 340 6.70 6.55 -8.34
C SER A 340 7.89 5.60 -8.52
N ASP A 341 7.62 4.33 -8.88
CA ASP A 341 8.63 3.32 -9.14
C ASP A 341 8.33 2.64 -10.47
N ILE A 342 9.22 2.90 -11.45
CA ILE A 342 9.17 2.29 -12.79
C ILE A 342 9.18 0.75 -12.69
N SER A 343 9.79 0.18 -11.64
CA SER A 343 9.80 -1.27 -11.39
C SER A 343 8.39 -1.85 -11.25
N THR A 344 7.42 -1.06 -10.77
CA THR A 344 6.01 -1.48 -10.68
C THR A 344 5.41 -1.70 -12.07
N THR A 345 5.82 -0.90 -13.05
CA THR A 345 5.36 -1.04 -14.44
C THR A 345 6.20 -2.07 -15.20
N VAL A 346 7.53 -2.12 -14.95
CA VAL A 346 8.46 -3.07 -15.60
C VAL A 346 8.19 -4.52 -15.18
N ASN A 347 7.86 -4.78 -13.91
CA ASN A 347 7.54 -6.13 -13.41
C ASN A 347 6.24 -6.71 -14.00
N ILE A 348 5.41 -5.86 -14.61
CA ILE A 348 4.18 -6.26 -15.28
C ILE A 348 4.42 -6.34 -16.80
N TYR A 349 5.36 -5.50 -17.33
CA TYR A 349 5.52 -5.25 -18.76
C TYR A 349 6.99 -5.05 -19.16
N THR A 350 7.53 -5.91 -20.01
CA THR A 350 8.85 -5.75 -20.63
C THR A 350 8.70 -5.57 -22.13
N HIS A 351 8.83 -4.34 -22.65
CA HIS A 351 9.42 -3.99 -23.97
C HIS A 351 9.29 -2.47 -24.25
N LYS A 352 10.30 -1.88 -24.92
CA LYS A 352 10.52 -0.41 -25.07
C LYS A 352 10.15 0.12 -26.45
N THR A 353 9.52 1.32 -26.52
CA THR A 353 9.67 2.27 -27.65
C THR A 353 9.20 3.71 -27.30
N PRO A 354 9.67 4.83 -27.94
CA PRO A 354 9.49 6.21 -27.48
C PRO A 354 8.26 6.94 -28.06
N GLY A 355 7.60 7.80 -27.24
CA GLY A 355 6.52 8.73 -27.66
C GLY A 355 5.76 9.38 -26.50
N GLY A 356 5.27 10.61 -26.67
CA GLY A 356 4.79 11.54 -25.65
C GLY A 356 3.38 11.31 -25.07
N VAL A 357 2.97 12.20 -24.12
CA VAL A 357 1.73 12.08 -23.32
C VAL A 357 0.46 12.22 -24.17
N SER A 358 0.46 13.02 -25.24
CA SER A 358 -0.69 13.18 -26.17
C SER A 358 -1.04 11.90 -26.92
N GLN A 359 -0.05 11.07 -27.22
CA GLN A 359 -0.25 9.78 -27.90
C GLN A 359 -1.02 8.77 -27.05
N VAL A 360 -1.03 8.91 -25.71
CA VAL A 360 -1.68 7.98 -24.80
C VAL A 360 -3.20 7.99 -24.96
N GLY A 361 -3.81 9.18 -25.05
CA GLY A 361 -5.25 9.32 -25.24
C GLY A 361 -5.73 8.74 -26.59
N HIS A 362 -5.04 9.11 -27.67
CA HIS A 362 -5.36 8.62 -29.02
C HIS A 362 -5.15 7.10 -29.14
N ALA A 363 -4.03 6.56 -28.61
CA ALA A 363 -3.78 5.12 -28.63
C ALA A 363 -4.83 4.34 -27.85
N PHE A 364 -5.31 4.86 -26.73
CA PHE A 364 -6.38 4.20 -25.97
C PHE A 364 -7.72 4.24 -26.71
N GLN A 365 -8.04 5.37 -27.36
CA GLN A 365 -9.23 5.49 -28.21
C GLN A 365 -9.19 4.48 -29.37
N ASN A 366 -8.08 4.42 -30.11
CA ASN A 366 -7.90 3.47 -31.20
C ASN A 366 -8.01 2.02 -30.71
N ALA A 367 -7.42 1.70 -29.55
CA ALA A 367 -7.55 0.37 -28.97
C ALA A 367 -8.99 -0.01 -28.67
N LEU A 368 -9.83 0.93 -28.23
CA LEU A 368 -11.28 0.69 -28.02
C LEU A 368 -12.03 0.49 -29.33
N GLU A 369 -11.72 1.28 -30.35
CA GLU A 369 -12.34 1.17 -31.68
C GLU A 369 -12.04 -0.17 -32.34
N HIS A 370 -10.77 -0.65 -32.24
CA HIS A 370 -10.39 -1.99 -32.72
C HIS A 370 -11.08 -3.15 -31.99
N LEU A 371 -11.64 -2.91 -30.80
CA LEU A 371 -12.40 -3.92 -30.06
C LEU A 371 -13.90 -3.91 -30.41
N SER A 372 -14.35 -2.87 -31.10
CA SER A 372 -15.76 -2.69 -31.51
C SER A 372 -16.04 -3.15 -32.94
N THR A 373 -14.98 -3.45 -33.70
CA THR A 373 -15.01 -4.06 -35.05
C THR A 373 -14.76 -5.56 -34.99
#